data_9344980d343edb8723ee8c5283c1bfa3
#
_entry.id   9344980d343edb8723ee8c5283c1bfa3
#
_cell.length_a   1.000
_cell.length_b   1.000
_cell.length_c   1.000
_cell.angle_alpha   90.00
_cell.angle_beta   90.00
_cell.angle_gamma   90.00
#
_symmetry.space_group_name_H-M   'P 1'
#
loop_
_entity.id
_entity.type
_entity.pdbx_description
1 polymer ?
#
loop_
_entity_poly.entity_id
_entity_poly.type
_entity_poly.pdbx_seq_one_letter_code
_entity_poly.pdbx_strand_id
1 'polypeptide(L)'
;MIKRYLQFVKPYKYRIFATIIVGIIKFGIPMLIPLLIKYAIDGVINNHALTTDEKVHHLTIAIGIALFIFVIVRPPIEFIRQYLAQWTSNKILYDIRKKLYNHLQALSARFYANNQVGQVISRVINDVEQTKDFILTGLMNIWLDCITIIIALSIMFFLDVKLTLAALFIFPFYILTVYVFFGRLRKLTRERSQALAEVQGFLHERVQGISVVKSFAIEDNEAKNFDKKNTNFLTRALKHTRWNAYSFAAINTVTDIGPIIVIGVGAYLAISGSITVGTLAAFVGYLELLFGPLRRLVASFTTLTQSFASMDRVFQLIDEDYDIKNGVGAQPIEIKQGRIGIDHVSFQYNDNEAPILKDINLSIEKGETVAFVGMSGGGKSTLINLIPRFYDVTSGQILIDGHNIKDFLTGSLRNQIGLVQQDNILFSDTVKENILLGRPTATDEEVVEAAKMANAHDFIMNLPQGYDTEVGERGVKLSGGQKQRLSIARIFLNNPPILILDEATSALDLESESIIQEALDVLSKDRTTLIVAHRLSTITHADKIVVIENGHIVETGTHRELIAKQGAYEHLYSIQNL
;
A
#
# COMPACT_ATOMS: atom_id res chain seq x y z
N MET A 1 -3.27 -16.03 9.59
CA MET A 1 -3.39 -15.28 8.34
C MET A 1 -4.66 -15.63 7.55
N ILE A 2 -4.80 -16.80 6.92
CA ILE A 2 -5.95 -17.17 6.06
C ILE A 2 -7.30 -16.98 6.79
N LYS A 3 -7.44 -17.45 8.04
CA LYS A 3 -8.68 -17.28 8.83
C LYS A 3 -9.08 -15.81 9.00
N ARG A 4 -8.11 -14.92 9.15
CA ARG A 4 -8.35 -13.46 9.28
C ARG A 4 -8.75 -12.85 7.93
N TYR A 5 -8.09 -13.27 6.84
CA TYR A 5 -8.48 -12.83 5.51
C TYR A 5 -9.91 -13.25 5.16
N LEU A 6 -10.31 -14.47 5.55
CA LEU A 6 -11.68 -14.96 5.37
C LEU A 6 -12.72 -14.13 6.13
N GLN A 7 -12.36 -13.34 7.14
CA GLN A 7 -13.30 -12.40 7.77
C GLN A 7 -13.72 -11.29 6.81
N PHE A 8 -12.82 -10.82 5.93
CA PHE A 8 -13.16 -9.86 4.87
C PHE A 8 -13.97 -10.50 3.75
N VAL A 9 -13.80 -11.80 3.54
CA VAL A 9 -14.54 -12.58 2.53
C VAL A 9 -15.95 -12.92 3.00
N LYS A 10 -16.15 -13.14 4.31
CA LYS A 10 -17.40 -13.60 4.92
C LYS A 10 -18.66 -12.82 4.51
N PRO A 11 -18.65 -11.47 4.41
CA PRO A 11 -19.81 -10.70 3.95
C PRO A 11 -20.26 -11.06 2.53
N TYR A 12 -19.34 -11.56 1.71
CA TYR A 12 -19.54 -11.84 0.28
C TYR A 12 -19.75 -13.32 -0.03
N LYS A 13 -19.90 -14.20 0.99
CA LYS A 13 -19.97 -15.66 0.84
C LYS A 13 -21.07 -16.13 -0.15
N TYR A 14 -22.24 -15.50 -0.15
CA TYR A 14 -23.32 -15.85 -1.06
C TYR A 14 -23.00 -15.53 -2.53
N ARG A 15 -22.29 -14.43 -2.78
CA ARG A 15 -21.85 -14.07 -4.13
C ARG A 15 -20.75 -15.00 -4.65
N ILE A 16 -19.83 -15.41 -3.77
CA ILE A 16 -18.80 -16.40 -4.10
C ILE A 16 -19.46 -17.73 -4.44
N PHE A 17 -20.42 -18.16 -3.64
CA PHE A 17 -21.18 -19.37 -3.90
C PHE A 17 -21.97 -19.30 -5.23
N ALA A 18 -22.64 -18.19 -5.50
CA ALA A 18 -23.30 -17.95 -6.78
C ALA A 18 -22.31 -17.99 -7.96
N THR A 19 -21.11 -17.39 -7.80
CA THR A 19 -20.04 -17.42 -8.81
C THR A 19 -19.59 -18.86 -9.09
N ILE A 20 -19.49 -19.70 -8.07
CA ILE A 20 -19.11 -21.11 -8.22
C ILE A 20 -20.23 -21.87 -8.96
N ILE A 21 -21.51 -21.70 -8.58
CA ILE A 21 -22.64 -22.37 -9.27
C ILE A 21 -22.67 -21.98 -10.75
N VAL A 22 -22.63 -20.69 -11.05
CA VAL A 22 -22.58 -20.20 -12.45
C VAL A 22 -21.34 -20.73 -13.17
N GLY A 23 -20.22 -20.86 -12.45
CA GLY A 23 -18.99 -21.45 -12.96
C GLY A 23 -19.14 -22.93 -13.32
N ILE A 24 -19.82 -23.73 -12.51
CA ILE A 24 -20.11 -25.15 -12.80
C ILE A 24 -20.91 -25.27 -14.11
N ILE A 25 -21.93 -24.43 -14.29
CA ILE A 25 -22.73 -24.41 -15.53
C ILE A 25 -21.84 -24.02 -16.73
N LYS A 26 -21.02 -22.95 -16.57
CA LYS A 26 -20.10 -22.49 -17.61
C LYS A 26 -19.15 -23.59 -18.09
N PHE A 27 -18.54 -24.32 -17.14
CA PHE A 27 -17.56 -25.38 -17.45
C PHE A 27 -18.24 -26.71 -17.86
N GLY A 28 -19.51 -26.90 -17.50
CA GLY A 28 -20.30 -28.05 -17.97
C GLY A 28 -20.72 -27.97 -19.45
N ILE A 29 -20.98 -26.76 -19.95
CA ILE A 29 -21.42 -26.58 -21.35
C ILE A 29 -20.38 -27.15 -22.36
N PRO A 30 -19.06 -26.89 -22.30
CA PRO A 30 -18.10 -27.50 -23.23
C PRO A 30 -18.05 -29.02 -23.19
N MET A 31 -18.45 -29.65 -22.06
CA MET A 31 -18.46 -31.12 -21.95
C MET A 31 -19.55 -31.78 -22.80
N LEU A 32 -20.49 -30.98 -23.32
CA LEU A 32 -21.51 -31.48 -24.27
C LEU A 32 -20.94 -31.74 -25.65
N ILE A 33 -19.78 -31.09 -26.04
CA ILE A 33 -19.20 -31.25 -27.38
C ILE A 33 -18.76 -32.69 -27.64
N PRO A 34 -18.00 -33.38 -26.78
CA PRO A 34 -17.66 -34.79 -27.01
C PRO A 34 -18.86 -35.70 -27.09
N LEU A 35 -19.93 -35.44 -26.29
CA LEU A 35 -21.18 -36.21 -26.37
C LEU A 35 -21.93 -35.97 -27.67
N LEU A 36 -21.91 -34.72 -28.16
CA LEU A 36 -22.49 -34.41 -29.48
C LEU A 36 -21.76 -35.15 -30.60
N ILE A 37 -20.42 -35.21 -30.55
CA ILE A 37 -19.62 -35.96 -31.51
C ILE A 37 -19.96 -37.43 -31.47
N LYS A 38 -20.05 -38.02 -30.28
CA LYS A 38 -20.49 -39.42 -30.12
C LYS A 38 -21.89 -39.64 -30.71
N TYR A 39 -22.87 -38.77 -30.38
CA TYR A 39 -24.24 -38.87 -30.91
C TYR A 39 -24.26 -38.76 -32.46
N ALA A 40 -23.51 -37.82 -33.04
CA ALA A 40 -23.43 -37.65 -34.47
C ALA A 40 -22.88 -38.89 -35.18
N ILE A 41 -21.83 -39.52 -34.63
CA ILE A 41 -21.21 -40.71 -35.22
C ILE A 41 -22.06 -41.96 -34.99
N ASP A 42 -22.36 -42.29 -33.75
CA ASP A 42 -22.98 -43.56 -33.40
C ASP A 42 -24.50 -43.53 -33.59
N GLY A 43 -25.14 -42.42 -33.19
CA GLY A 43 -26.62 -42.28 -33.19
C GLY A 43 -27.18 -41.93 -34.57
N VAL A 44 -26.39 -41.25 -35.43
CA VAL A 44 -26.89 -40.77 -36.72
C VAL A 44 -26.15 -41.40 -37.90
N ILE A 45 -24.81 -41.20 -38.02
CA ILE A 45 -24.04 -41.63 -39.19
C ILE A 45 -24.07 -43.16 -39.32
N ASN A 46 -23.72 -43.86 -38.26
CA ASN A 46 -23.64 -45.35 -38.21
C ASN A 46 -24.98 -46.04 -37.96
N ASN A 47 -26.08 -45.31 -37.82
CA ASN A 47 -27.40 -45.90 -37.63
C ASN A 47 -27.98 -46.28 -39.00
N HIS A 48 -27.98 -47.61 -39.29
CA HIS A 48 -28.53 -48.17 -40.52
C HIS A 48 -30.05 -48.19 -40.58
N ALA A 49 -30.75 -47.91 -39.50
CA ALA A 49 -32.22 -47.85 -39.47
C ALA A 49 -32.78 -46.52 -39.97
N LEU A 50 -31.94 -45.46 -40.11
CA LEU A 50 -32.35 -44.14 -40.55
C LEU A 50 -32.08 -43.93 -42.07
N THR A 51 -33.02 -43.31 -42.74
CA THR A 51 -32.87 -42.82 -44.11
C THR A 51 -31.91 -41.61 -44.15
N THR A 52 -31.38 -41.29 -45.32
CA THR A 52 -30.47 -40.15 -45.49
C THR A 52 -31.10 -38.82 -45.05
N ASP A 53 -32.39 -38.62 -45.36
CA ASP A 53 -33.13 -37.40 -45.03
C ASP A 53 -33.33 -37.29 -43.49
N GLU A 54 -33.65 -38.41 -42.82
CA GLU A 54 -33.76 -38.46 -41.39
C GLU A 54 -32.43 -38.19 -40.70
N LYS A 55 -31.32 -38.73 -41.21
CA LYS A 55 -29.98 -38.45 -40.68
C LYS A 55 -29.63 -36.96 -40.76
N VAL A 56 -29.89 -36.32 -41.91
CA VAL A 56 -29.70 -34.89 -42.09
C VAL A 56 -30.57 -34.09 -41.13
N HIS A 57 -31.82 -34.48 -40.98
CA HIS A 57 -32.76 -33.81 -40.06
C HIS A 57 -32.29 -33.90 -38.61
N HIS A 58 -31.90 -35.10 -38.10
CA HIS A 58 -31.39 -35.30 -36.75
C HIS A 58 -30.09 -34.51 -36.50
N LEU A 59 -29.15 -34.48 -37.45
CA LEU A 59 -27.94 -33.70 -37.35
C LEU A 59 -28.22 -32.20 -37.32
N THR A 60 -29.12 -31.70 -38.18
CA THR A 60 -29.50 -30.28 -38.21
C THR A 60 -30.11 -29.84 -36.91
N ILE A 61 -30.99 -30.65 -36.31
CA ILE A 61 -31.56 -30.34 -34.98
C ILE A 61 -30.47 -30.34 -33.88
N ALA A 62 -29.61 -31.36 -33.84
CA ALA A 62 -28.56 -31.47 -32.82
C ALA A 62 -27.56 -30.32 -32.92
N ILE A 63 -27.13 -29.95 -34.13
CA ILE A 63 -26.26 -28.81 -34.38
C ILE A 63 -26.98 -27.49 -34.05
N GLY A 64 -28.25 -27.33 -34.42
CA GLY A 64 -29.07 -26.16 -34.09
C GLY A 64 -29.15 -25.94 -32.55
N ILE A 65 -29.43 -27.01 -31.78
CA ILE A 65 -29.46 -26.96 -30.31
C ILE A 65 -28.06 -26.60 -29.75
N ALA A 66 -27.01 -27.22 -30.26
CA ALA A 66 -25.65 -26.91 -29.84
C ALA A 66 -25.30 -25.44 -30.12
N LEU A 67 -25.59 -24.94 -31.33
CA LEU A 67 -25.37 -23.53 -31.67
C LEU A 67 -26.17 -22.60 -30.76
N PHE A 68 -27.44 -22.90 -30.49
CA PHE A 68 -28.26 -22.15 -29.56
C PHE A 68 -27.58 -22.06 -28.17
N ILE A 69 -27.16 -23.22 -27.63
CA ILE A 69 -26.48 -23.26 -26.30
C ILE A 69 -25.18 -22.46 -26.32
N PHE A 70 -24.34 -22.62 -27.33
CA PHE A 70 -23.01 -21.98 -27.36
C PHE A 70 -23.05 -20.51 -27.73
N VAL A 71 -23.99 -20.06 -28.56
CA VAL A 71 -24.09 -18.67 -29.04
C VAL A 71 -25.01 -17.83 -28.16
N ILE A 72 -26.11 -18.41 -27.66
CA ILE A 72 -27.13 -17.65 -26.92
C ILE A 72 -26.98 -17.85 -25.41
N VAL A 73 -26.83 -19.11 -24.93
CA VAL A 73 -26.86 -19.43 -23.50
C VAL A 73 -25.49 -19.21 -22.82
N ARG A 74 -24.41 -19.66 -23.46
CA ARG A 74 -23.07 -19.62 -22.85
C ARG A 74 -22.53 -18.21 -22.61
N PRO A 75 -22.61 -17.23 -23.54
CA PRO A 75 -22.04 -15.90 -23.33
C PRO A 75 -22.62 -15.14 -22.12
N PRO A 76 -23.94 -15.10 -21.87
CA PRO A 76 -24.49 -14.48 -20.66
C PRO A 76 -23.98 -15.14 -19.37
N ILE A 77 -23.89 -16.48 -19.35
CA ILE A 77 -23.39 -17.23 -18.20
C ILE A 77 -21.92 -16.89 -17.94
N GLU A 78 -21.11 -16.81 -19.00
CA GLU A 78 -19.70 -16.42 -18.89
C GLU A 78 -19.55 -14.99 -18.38
N PHE A 79 -20.35 -14.05 -18.91
CA PHE A 79 -20.40 -12.66 -18.47
C PHE A 79 -20.77 -12.56 -16.99
N ILE A 80 -21.88 -13.18 -16.58
CA ILE A 80 -22.35 -13.14 -15.18
C ILE A 80 -21.29 -13.69 -14.24
N ARG A 81 -20.71 -14.85 -14.57
CA ARG A 81 -19.65 -15.46 -13.77
C ARG A 81 -18.43 -14.53 -13.61
N GLN A 82 -17.95 -13.98 -14.73
CA GLN A 82 -16.77 -13.11 -14.74
C GLN A 82 -17.05 -11.81 -13.99
N TYR A 83 -18.21 -11.21 -14.21
CA TYR A 83 -18.63 -9.99 -13.53
C TYR A 83 -18.73 -10.19 -12.00
N LEU A 84 -19.44 -11.25 -11.57
CA LEU A 84 -19.59 -11.55 -10.14
C LEU A 84 -18.23 -11.80 -9.46
N ALA A 85 -17.33 -12.55 -10.11
CA ALA A 85 -16.01 -12.84 -9.58
C ALA A 85 -15.18 -11.55 -9.41
N GLN A 86 -15.11 -10.72 -10.45
CA GLN A 86 -14.34 -9.48 -10.44
C GLN A 86 -14.93 -8.44 -9.49
N TRP A 87 -16.26 -8.28 -9.50
CA TRP A 87 -16.96 -7.37 -8.60
C TRP A 87 -16.69 -7.74 -7.12
N THR A 88 -16.83 -9.02 -6.79
CA THR A 88 -16.64 -9.52 -5.41
C THR A 88 -15.19 -9.29 -4.96
N SER A 89 -14.21 -9.63 -5.79
CA SER A 89 -12.82 -9.45 -5.43
C SER A 89 -12.45 -7.97 -5.26
N ASN A 90 -12.88 -7.09 -6.18
CA ASN A 90 -12.62 -5.65 -6.08
C ASN A 90 -13.27 -5.03 -4.83
N LYS A 91 -14.45 -5.51 -4.44
CA LYS A 91 -15.13 -5.01 -3.23
C LYS A 91 -14.41 -5.42 -1.95
N ILE A 92 -13.90 -6.65 -1.89
CA ILE A 92 -13.06 -7.11 -0.76
C ILE A 92 -11.77 -6.29 -0.68
N LEU A 93 -11.11 -6.03 -1.81
CA LEU A 93 -9.92 -5.17 -1.85
C LEU A 93 -10.19 -3.75 -1.37
N TYR A 94 -11.33 -3.18 -1.77
CA TYR A 94 -11.77 -1.87 -1.27
C TYR A 94 -11.90 -1.86 0.26
N ASP A 95 -12.54 -2.88 0.84
CA ASP A 95 -12.71 -2.97 2.29
C ASP A 95 -11.37 -3.11 3.03
N ILE A 96 -10.43 -3.89 2.48
CA ILE A 96 -9.06 -4.05 3.02
C ILE A 96 -8.31 -2.72 2.96
N ARG A 97 -8.32 -2.02 1.81
CA ARG A 97 -7.65 -0.73 1.64
C ARG A 97 -8.23 0.33 2.59
N LYS A 98 -9.55 0.39 2.74
CA LYS A 98 -10.21 1.29 3.68
C LYS A 98 -9.76 1.04 5.12
N LYS A 99 -9.72 -0.24 5.53
CA LYS A 99 -9.24 -0.60 6.88
C LYS A 99 -7.78 -0.23 7.08
N LEU A 100 -6.91 -0.52 6.09
CA LEU A 100 -5.50 -0.16 6.13
C LEU A 100 -5.31 1.35 6.23
N TYR A 101 -6.01 2.14 5.41
CA TYR A 101 -5.91 3.58 5.44
C TYR A 101 -6.31 4.16 6.79
N ASN A 102 -7.43 3.70 7.36
CA ASN A 102 -7.85 4.12 8.70
C ASN A 102 -6.82 3.74 9.77
N HIS A 103 -6.20 2.55 9.64
CA HIS A 103 -5.16 2.10 10.55
C HIS A 103 -3.90 2.98 10.44
N LEU A 104 -3.45 3.28 9.23
CA LEU A 104 -2.32 4.17 8.98
C LEU A 104 -2.54 5.56 9.60
N GLN A 105 -3.74 6.14 9.49
CA GLN A 105 -4.05 7.43 10.11
C GLN A 105 -3.91 7.43 11.65
N ALA A 106 -4.02 6.27 12.27
CA ALA A 106 -3.93 6.12 13.73
C ALA A 106 -2.53 5.73 14.23
N LEU A 107 -1.59 5.39 13.33
CA LEU A 107 -0.21 5.09 13.69
C LEU A 107 0.56 6.35 14.11
N SER A 108 1.55 6.17 14.99
CA SER A 108 2.36 7.26 15.54
C SER A 108 3.40 7.79 14.56
N ALA A 109 3.95 8.97 14.87
CA ALA A 109 5.09 9.55 14.14
C ALA A 109 6.32 8.61 14.16
N ARG A 110 6.53 7.83 15.23
CA ARG A 110 7.60 6.83 15.35
C ARG A 110 7.54 5.78 14.23
N PHE A 111 6.35 5.29 13.92
CA PHE A 111 6.17 4.34 12.82
C PHE A 111 6.68 4.91 11.49
N TYR A 112 6.31 6.16 11.17
CA TYR A 112 6.72 6.82 9.92
C TYR A 112 8.20 7.20 9.90
N ALA A 113 8.80 7.50 11.04
CA ALA A 113 10.23 7.75 11.15
C ALA A 113 11.06 6.47 10.90
N ASN A 114 10.56 5.31 11.33
CA ASN A 114 11.26 4.02 11.21
C ASN A 114 10.93 3.25 9.93
N ASN A 115 9.94 3.66 9.15
CA ASN A 115 9.50 2.96 7.94
C ASN A 115 9.58 3.86 6.71
N GLN A 116 10.09 3.32 5.61
CA GLN A 116 10.11 4.03 4.34
C GLN A 116 8.69 4.20 3.80
N VAL A 117 8.25 5.43 3.57
CA VAL A 117 6.90 5.77 3.08
C VAL A 117 6.56 5.01 1.79
N GLY A 118 7.50 4.89 0.85
CA GLY A 118 7.31 4.13 -0.38
C GLY A 118 6.99 2.64 -0.16
N GLN A 119 7.58 2.01 0.87
CA GLN A 119 7.26 0.62 1.22
C GLN A 119 5.85 0.51 1.81
N VAL A 120 5.45 1.46 2.66
CA VAL A 120 4.10 1.50 3.23
C VAL A 120 3.06 1.65 2.12
N ILE A 121 3.26 2.59 1.19
CA ILE A 121 2.39 2.77 0.02
C ILE A 121 2.32 1.50 -0.82
N SER A 122 3.46 0.85 -1.10
CA SER A 122 3.50 -0.40 -1.86
C SER A 122 2.70 -1.53 -1.19
N ARG A 123 2.73 -1.64 0.14
CA ARG A 123 1.91 -2.62 0.88
C ARG A 123 0.41 -2.36 0.72
N VAL A 124 -0.02 -1.10 0.79
CA VAL A 124 -1.44 -0.72 0.66
C VAL A 124 -1.97 -0.89 -0.77
N ILE A 125 -1.14 -0.61 -1.78
CA ILE A 125 -1.57 -0.64 -3.18
C ILE A 125 -1.25 -2.01 -3.81
N ASN A 126 0.03 -2.37 -3.88
CA ASN A 126 0.48 -3.53 -4.65
C ASN A 126 0.23 -4.86 -3.92
N ASP A 127 0.56 -4.95 -2.61
CA ASP A 127 0.35 -6.19 -1.88
C ASP A 127 -1.14 -6.49 -1.70
N VAL A 128 -1.98 -5.50 -1.44
CA VAL A 128 -3.43 -5.68 -1.40
C VAL A 128 -3.94 -6.17 -2.76
N GLU A 129 -3.49 -5.59 -3.90
CA GLU A 129 -3.90 -6.04 -5.23
C GLU A 129 -3.51 -7.50 -5.48
N GLN A 130 -2.31 -7.93 -5.07
CA GLN A 130 -1.88 -9.32 -5.20
C GLN A 130 -2.71 -10.32 -4.38
N THR A 131 -3.38 -9.88 -3.30
CA THR A 131 -4.30 -10.74 -2.54
C THR A 131 -5.55 -11.11 -3.33
N LYS A 132 -5.87 -10.38 -4.41
CA LYS A 132 -6.98 -10.68 -5.33
C LYS A 132 -6.90 -12.10 -5.90
N ASP A 133 -5.69 -12.54 -6.19
CA ASP A 133 -5.44 -13.85 -6.76
C ASP A 133 -5.84 -14.99 -5.80
N PHE A 134 -5.75 -14.78 -4.50
CA PHE A 134 -6.28 -15.74 -3.54
C PHE A 134 -7.80 -15.91 -3.65
N ILE A 135 -8.53 -14.82 -3.88
CA ILE A 135 -9.99 -14.85 -4.02
C ILE A 135 -10.36 -15.55 -5.33
N LEU A 136 -9.79 -15.10 -6.45
CA LEU A 136 -10.14 -15.60 -7.78
C LEU A 136 -9.65 -17.03 -8.00
N THR A 137 -8.37 -17.27 -7.69
CA THR A 137 -7.74 -18.58 -7.93
C THR A 137 -8.04 -19.55 -6.79
N GLY A 138 -7.80 -19.15 -5.54
CA GLY A 138 -7.93 -20.03 -4.38
C GLY A 138 -9.38 -20.37 -4.01
N LEU A 139 -10.25 -19.35 -3.94
CA LEU A 139 -11.63 -19.56 -3.49
C LEU A 139 -12.61 -19.90 -4.60
N MET A 140 -12.30 -19.58 -5.86
CA MET A 140 -13.23 -19.79 -6.96
C MET A 140 -12.71 -20.79 -8.02
N ASN A 141 -11.54 -20.53 -8.63
CA ASN A 141 -11.11 -21.30 -9.81
C ASN A 141 -10.66 -22.72 -9.45
N ILE A 142 -9.92 -22.93 -8.36
CA ILE A 142 -9.43 -24.28 -7.96
C ILE A 142 -10.61 -25.24 -7.77
N TRP A 143 -11.67 -24.80 -7.10
CA TRP A 143 -12.86 -25.64 -6.91
C TRP A 143 -13.53 -25.98 -8.24
N LEU A 144 -13.61 -25.02 -9.15
CA LEU A 144 -14.17 -25.23 -10.49
C LEU A 144 -13.30 -26.20 -11.30
N ASP A 145 -11.99 -26.08 -11.24
CA ASP A 145 -11.08 -27.00 -11.92
C ASP A 145 -11.18 -28.43 -11.35
N CYS A 146 -11.26 -28.57 -10.02
CA CYS A 146 -11.48 -29.88 -9.39
C CYS A 146 -12.83 -30.50 -9.79
N ILE A 147 -13.92 -29.72 -9.76
CA ILE A 147 -15.25 -30.18 -10.16
C ILE A 147 -15.26 -30.57 -11.64
N THR A 148 -14.62 -29.77 -12.50
CA THR A 148 -14.49 -30.07 -13.94
C THR A 148 -13.78 -31.42 -14.19
N ILE A 149 -12.69 -31.67 -13.47
CA ILE A 149 -11.97 -32.94 -13.54
C ILE A 149 -12.86 -34.10 -13.08
N ILE A 150 -13.58 -33.94 -11.96
CA ILE A 150 -14.45 -34.98 -11.41
C ILE A 150 -15.58 -35.30 -12.41
N ILE A 151 -16.25 -34.28 -12.98
CA ILE A 151 -17.33 -34.48 -13.95
C ILE A 151 -16.77 -35.16 -15.22
N ALA A 152 -15.65 -34.69 -15.77
CA ALA A 152 -15.04 -35.28 -16.96
C ALA A 152 -14.69 -36.78 -16.73
N LEU A 153 -14.01 -37.09 -15.60
CA LEU A 153 -13.71 -38.47 -15.25
C LEU A 153 -14.96 -39.32 -15.05
N SER A 154 -15.99 -38.79 -14.38
CA SER A 154 -17.24 -39.51 -14.19
C SER A 154 -17.89 -39.88 -15.53
N ILE A 155 -17.94 -38.94 -16.48
CA ILE A 155 -18.47 -39.20 -17.82
C ILE A 155 -17.61 -40.24 -18.54
N MET A 156 -16.27 -40.13 -18.48
CA MET A 156 -15.36 -41.09 -19.09
C MET A 156 -15.54 -42.50 -18.53
N PHE A 157 -15.66 -42.66 -17.21
CA PHE A 157 -15.95 -43.97 -16.59
C PHE A 157 -17.28 -44.56 -17.00
N PHE A 158 -18.30 -43.70 -17.17
CA PHE A 158 -19.61 -44.11 -17.66
C PHE A 158 -19.60 -44.59 -19.13
N LEU A 159 -18.75 -43.95 -19.95
CA LEU A 159 -18.62 -44.30 -21.37
C LEU A 159 -17.87 -45.61 -21.56
N ASP A 160 -16.67 -45.78 -20.98
CA ASP A 160 -15.91 -47.01 -20.99
C ASP A 160 -14.80 -47.04 -19.91
N VAL A 161 -14.79 -48.05 -19.06
CA VAL A 161 -13.84 -48.20 -17.95
C VAL A 161 -12.41 -48.46 -18.43
N LYS A 162 -12.25 -49.35 -19.43
CA LYS A 162 -10.91 -49.78 -19.92
C LYS A 162 -10.19 -48.62 -20.59
N LEU A 163 -10.90 -47.84 -21.38
CA LEU A 163 -10.36 -46.67 -22.06
C LEU A 163 -10.03 -45.55 -21.07
N THR A 164 -10.84 -45.40 -20.02
CA THR A 164 -10.57 -44.44 -18.94
C THR A 164 -9.27 -44.82 -18.17
N LEU A 165 -9.08 -46.07 -17.86
CA LEU A 165 -7.83 -46.55 -17.23
C LEU A 165 -6.61 -46.32 -18.12
N ALA A 166 -6.72 -46.54 -19.43
CA ALA A 166 -5.68 -46.21 -20.40
C ALA A 166 -5.34 -44.72 -20.41
N ALA A 167 -6.37 -43.86 -20.34
CA ALA A 167 -6.19 -42.39 -20.22
C ALA A 167 -5.52 -42.00 -18.90
N LEU A 168 -5.90 -42.61 -17.78
CA LEU A 168 -5.33 -42.35 -16.46
C LEU A 168 -3.87 -42.81 -16.32
N PHE A 169 -3.40 -43.78 -17.17
CA PHE A 169 -2.02 -44.25 -17.15
C PHE A 169 -1.00 -43.13 -17.39
N ILE A 170 -1.38 -42.03 -18.01
CA ILE A 170 -0.51 -40.88 -18.30
C ILE A 170 -0.32 -39.98 -17.09
N PHE A 171 -1.26 -39.97 -16.14
CA PHE A 171 -1.21 -39.07 -15.00
C PHE A 171 0.03 -39.19 -14.10
N PRO A 172 0.53 -40.41 -13.77
CA PRO A 172 1.78 -40.56 -13.03
C PRO A 172 2.95 -39.87 -13.71
N PHE A 173 3.07 -39.98 -15.04
CA PHE A 173 4.13 -39.35 -15.82
C PHE A 173 3.98 -37.82 -15.86
N TYR A 174 2.75 -37.33 -15.96
CA TYR A 174 2.45 -35.89 -15.85
C TYR A 174 2.86 -35.34 -14.48
N ILE A 175 2.45 -36.01 -13.39
CA ILE A 175 2.80 -35.60 -12.02
C ILE A 175 4.32 -35.63 -11.81
N LEU A 176 5.00 -36.68 -12.27
CA LEU A 176 6.46 -36.79 -12.19
C LEU A 176 7.15 -35.64 -12.93
N THR A 177 6.69 -35.30 -14.15
CA THR A 177 7.25 -34.19 -14.94
C THR A 177 7.09 -32.87 -14.19
N VAL A 178 5.89 -32.59 -13.69
CA VAL A 178 5.64 -31.38 -12.89
C VAL A 178 6.54 -31.34 -11.66
N TYR A 179 6.67 -32.44 -10.92
CA TYR A 179 7.49 -32.52 -9.72
C TYR A 179 8.97 -32.22 -10.00
N VAL A 180 9.54 -32.80 -11.05
CA VAL A 180 10.95 -32.61 -11.45
C VAL A 180 11.25 -31.15 -11.79
N PHE A 181 10.38 -30.51 -12.55
CA PHE A 181 10.61 -29.12 -12.98
C PHE A 181 10.24 -28.09 -11.95
N PHE A 182 9.24 -28.33 -11.10
CA PHE A 182 8.69 -27.33 -10.16
C PHE A 182 9.73 -26.80 -9.17
N GLY A 183 10.50 -27.70 -8.54
CA GLY A 183 11.52 -27.30 -7.56
C GLY A 183 12.61 -26.41 -8.18
N ARG A 184 13.04 -26.75 -9.40
CA ARG A 184 14.07 -25.99 -10.13
C ARG A 184 13.56 -24.63 -10.58
N LEU A 185 12.36 -24.58 -11.15
CA LEU A 185 11.73 -23.34 -11.60
C LEU A 185 11.51 -22.38 -10.42
N ARG A 186 11.03 -22.87 -9.29
CA ARG A 186 10.84 -22.06 -8.08
C ARG A 186 12.15 -21.39 -7.62
N LYS A 187 13.26 -22.11 -7.61
CA LYS A 187 14.59 -21.57 -7.28
C LYS A 187 15.00 -20.46 -8.28
N LEU A 188 14.88 -20.75 -9.58
CA LEU A 188 15.26 -19.80 -10.64
C LEU A 188 14.36 -18.56 -10.67
N THR A 189 13.07 -18.69 -10.36
CA THR A 189 12.14 -17.56 -10.19
C THR A 189 12.63 -16.63 -9.07
N ARG A 190 13.03 -17.20 -7.92
CA ARG A 190 13.57 -16.43 -6.79
C ARG A 190 14.86 -15.70 -7.17
N GLU A 191 15.82 -16.40 -7.82
CA GLU A 191 17.07 -15.77 -8.27
C GLU A 191 16.83 -14.63 -9.26
N ARG A 192 15.90 -14.78 -10.21
CA ARG A 192 15.49 -13.74 -11.16
C ARG A 192 14.85 -12.54 -10.45
N SER A 193 13.93 -12.80 -9.51
CA SER A 193 13.25 -11.74 -8.78
C SER A 193 14.21 -10.93 -7.91
N GLN A 194 15.20 -11.58 -7.30
CA GLN A 194 16.23 -10.90 -6.52
C GLN A 194 17.09 -10.00 -7.41
N ALA A 195 17.54 -10.48 -8.56
CA ALA A 195 18.30 -9.68 -9.50
C ALA A 195 17.50 -8.48 -10.05
N LEU A 196 16.19 -8.65 -10.28
CA LEU A 196 15.31 -7.54 -10.66
C LEU A 196 15.19 -6.50 -9.56
N ALA A 197 15.07 -6.92 -8.29
CA ALA A 197 15.02 -6.01 -7.15
C ALA A 197 16.30 -5.18 -7.02
N GLU A 198 17.48 -5.77 -7.33
CA GLU A 198 18.76 -5.04 -7.34
C GLU A 198 18.81 -3.96 -8.45
N VAL A 199 18.25 -4.24 -9.64
CA VAL A 199 18.12 -3.26 -10.74
C VAL A 199 17.17 -2.14 -10.33
N GLN A 200 16.01 -2.48 -9.77
CA GLN A 200 15.02 -1.50 -9.32
C GLN A 200 15.54 -0.60 -8.21
N GLY A 201 16.23 -1.18 -7.20
CA GLY A 201 16.84 -0.41 -6.12
C GLY A 201 17.90 0.56 -6.62
N PHE A 202 18.77 0.11 -7.53
CA PHE A 202 19.79 0.97 -8.16
C PHE A 202 19.13 2.12 -8.94
N LEU A 203 18.14 1.82 -9.78
CA LEU A 203 17.42 2.83 -10.57
C LEU A 203 16.74 3.87 -9.67
N HIS A 204 16.06 3.42 -8.62
CA HIS A 204 15.39 4.31 -7.67
C HIS A 204 16.36 5.29 -7.02
N GLU A 205 17.50 4.79 -6.52
CA GLU A 205 18.54 5.61 -5.89
C GLU A 205 19.13 6.65 -6.87
N ARG A 206 19.43 6.24 -8.10
CA ARG A 206 20.05 7.14 -9.10
C ARG A 206 19.07 8.17 -9.66
N VAL A 207 17.80 7.83 -9.80
CA VAL A 207 16.76 8.79 -10.21
C VAL A 207 16.49 9.81 -9.11
N GLN A 208 16.44 9.40 -7.85
CA GLN A 208 16.35 10.34 -6.72
C GLN A 208 17.56 11.26 -6.63
N GLY A 209 18.76 10.72 -6.86
CA GLY A 209 20.03 11.47 -6.85
C GLY A 209 20.44 12.04 -8.21
N ILE A 210 19.52 12.24 -9.15
CA ILE A 210 19.87 12.64 -10.53
C ILE A 210 20.65 13.97 -10.59
N SER A 211 20.36 14.91 -9.69
CA SER A 211 21.08 16.17 -9.58
C SER A 211 22.57 15.96 -9.28
N VAL A 212 22.90 14.97 -8.43
CA VAL A 212 24.28 14.61 -8.13
C VAL A 212 24.97 14.02 -9.36
N VAL A 213 24.30 13.07 -10.05
CA VAL A 213 24.83 12.49 -11.29
C VAL A 213 25.13 13.58 -12.32
N LYS A 214 24.22 14.55 -12.47
CA LYS A 214 24.38 15.68 -13.39
C LYS A 214 25.46 16.66 -12.95
N SER A 215 25.54 17.00 -11.67
CA SER A 215 26.53 17.96 -11.16
C SER A 215 27.98 17.47 -11.29
N PHE A 216 28.19 16.15 -11.21
CA PHE A 216 29.51 15.54 -11.38
C PHE A 216 29.78 15.00 -12.78
N ALA A 217 28.83 15.13 -13.72
CA ALA A 217 28.92 14.64 -15.10
C ALA A 217 29.38 13.16 -15.19
N ILE A 218 28.79 12.28 -14.34
CA ILE A 218 29.18 10.86 -14.24
C ILE A 218 28.21 9.91 -14.94
N GLU A 219 27.40 10.40 -15.89
CA GLU A 219 26.37 9.62 -16.60
C GLU A 219 26.93 8.34 -17.24
N ASP A 220 28.10 8.44 -17.88
CA ASP A 220 28.73 7.29 -18.54
C ASP A 220 29.14 6.20 -17.55
N ASN A 221 29.61 6.60 -16.36
CA ASN A 221 29.96 5.65 -15.32
C ASN A 221 28.72 4.99 -14.72
N GLU A 222 27.66 5.75 -14.49
CA GLU A 222 26.40 5.25 -13.99
C GLU A 222 25.69 4.35 -15.03
N ALA A 223 25.80 4.65 -16.32
CA ALA A 223 25.33 3.77 -17.38
C ALA A 223 26.05 2.40 -17.36
N LYS A 224 27.37 2.37 -17.18
CA LYS A 224 28.13 1.12 -17.04
C LYS A 224 27.74 0.33 -15.79
N ASN A 225 27.51 1.00 -14.66
CA ASN A 225 27.06 0.37 -13.42
C ASN A 225 25.66 -0.23 -13.56
N PHE A 226 24.75 0.49 -14.20
CA PHE A 226 23.42 0.00 -14.53
C PHE A 226 23.49 -1.22 -15.45
N ASP A 227 24.27 -1.15 -16.52
CA ASP A 227 24.43 -2.24 -17.49
C ASP A 227 24.93 -3.52 -16.82
N LYS A 228 25.90 -3.42 -15.91
CA LYS A 228 26.40 -4.56 -15.13
C LYS A 228 25.28 -5.26 -14.34
N LYS A 229 24.44 -4.49 -13.65
CA LYS A 229 23.30 -5.05 -12.90
C LYS A 229 22.23 -5.61 -13.81
N ASN A 230 21.92 -4.91 -14.89
CA ASN A 230 20.93 -5.33 -15.88
C ASN A 230 21.37 -6.60 -16.64
N THR A 231 22.65 -6.74 -16.94
CA THR A 231 23.23 -7.95 -17.53
C THR A 231 23.15 -9.14 -16.56
N ASN A 232 23.38 -8.94 -15.25
CA ASN A 232 23.16 -9.99 -14.25
C ASN A 232 21.69 -10.44 -14.22
N PHE A 233 20.75 -9.49 -14.23
CA PHE A 233 19.32 -9.80 -14.33
C PHE A 233 19.00 -10.56 -15.62
N LEU A 234 19.49 -10.11 -16.78
CA LEU A 234 19.30 -10.79 -18.07
C LEU A 234 19.79 -12.23 -18.02
N THR A 235 20.97 -12.47 -17.46
CA THR A 235 21.54 -13.82 -17.34
C THR A 235 20.65 -14.74 -16.50
N ARG A 236 20.11 -14.24 -15.37
CA ARG A 236 19.18 -14.98 -14.52
C ARG A 236 17.83 -15.19 -15.21
N ALA A 237 17.34 -14.18 -15.91
CA ALA A 237 16.10 -14.26 -16.68
C ALA A 237 16.19 -15.29 -17.80
N LEU A 238 17.28 -15.29 -18.59
CA LEU A 238 17.49 -16.27 -19.66
C LEU A 238 17.64 -17.70 -19.13
N LYS A 239 18.30 -17.89 -17.97
CA LYS A 239 18.38 -19.19 -17.33
C LYS A 239 17.00 -19.69 -16.89
N HIS A 240 16.18 -18.81 -16.29
CA HIS A 240 14.79 -19.13 -15.95
C HIS A 240 13.97 -19.47 -17.21
N THR A 241 14.06 -18.66 -18.26
CA THR A 241 13.35 -18.87 -19.53
C THR A 241 13.71 -20.20 -20.17
N ARG A 242 15.00 -20.59 -20.17
CA ARG A 242 15.45 -21.90 -20.69
C ARG A 242 14.78 -23.05 -19.94
N TRP A 243 14.80 -23.04 -18.62
CA TRP A 243 14.17 -24.09 -17.82
C TRP A 243 12.66 -24.10 -17.93
N ASN A 244 12.04 -22.93 -18.08
CA ASN A 244 10.61 -22.81 -18.35
C ASN A 244 10.24 -23.42 -19.70
N ALA A 245 11.05 -23.17 -20.74
CA ALA A 245 10.87 -23.77 -22.06
C ALA A 245 11.00 -25.29 -22.04
N TYR A 246 12.00 -25.83 -21.32
CA TYR A 246 12.12 -27.28 -21.13
C TYR A 246 10.92 -27.88 -20.40
N SER A 247 10.46 -27.23 -19.33
CA SER A 247 9.27 -27.66 -18.61
C SER A 247 8.03 -27.66 -19.49
N PHE A 248 7.83 -26.60 -20.25
CA PHE A 248 6.70 -26.46 -21.17
C PHE A 248 6.73 -27.55 -22.27
N ALA A 249 7.90 -27.77 -22.89
CA ALA A 249 8.07 -28.83 -23.87
C ALA A 249 7.79 -30.22 -23.29
N ALA A 250 8.36 -30.54 -22.11
CA ALA A 250 8.16 -31.83 -21.47
C ALA A 250 6.69 -32.08 -21.08
N ILE A 251 6.02 -31.05 -20.50
CA ILE A 251 4.60 -31.15 -20.12
C ILE A 251 3.73 -31.33 -21.37
N ASN A 252 3.98 -30.59 -22.44
CA ASN A 252 3.22 -30.74 -23.68
C ASN A 252 3.44 -32.12 -24.31
N THR A 253 4.69 -32.60 -24.38
CA THR A 253 4.99 -33.94 -24.90
C THR A 253 4.21 -35.01 -24.13
N VAL A 254 4.22 -35.00 -22.81
CA VAL A 254 3.46 -35.96 -22.00
C VAL A 254 1.96 -35.82 -22.25
N THR A 255 1.46 -34.58 -22.41
CA THR A 255 0.04 -34.31 -22.68
C THR A 255 -0.37 -34.79 -24.08
N ASP A 256 0.50 -34.64 -25.09
CA ASP A 256 0.23 -35.02 -26.47
C ASP A 256 0.32 -36.53 -26.69
N ILE A 257 1.12 -37.24 -25.89
CA ILE A 257 1.18 -38.72 -25.90
C ILE A 257 -0.15 -39.33 -25.43
N GLY A 258 -0.90 -38.64 -24.56
CA GLY A 258 -2.18 -39.11 -24.04
C GLY A 258 -3.22 -39.48 -25.11
N PRO A 259 -3.60 -38.58 -25.96
CA PRO A 259 -4.49 -38.88 -27.08
C PRO A 259 -3.99 -40.01 -27.97
N ILE A 260 -2.65 -40.11 -28.22
CA ILE A 260 -2.07 -41.16 -29.05
C ILE A 260 -2.32 -42.54 -28.43
N ILE A 261 -2.04 -42.71 -27.11
CA ILE A 261 -2.26 -43.98 -26.40
C ILE A 261 -3.76 -44.33 -26.39
N VAL A 262 -4.61 -43.34 -26.11
CA VAL A 262 -6.08 -43.55 -26.08
C VAL A 262 -6.60 -43.90 -27.47
N ILE A 263 -6.09 -43.30 -28.54
CA ILE A 263 -6.45 -43.65 -29.91
C ILE A 263 -5.99 -45.08 -30.21
N GLY A 264 -4.77 -45.47 -29.85
CA GLY A 264 -4.25 -46.82 -30.10
C GLY A 264 -5.07 -47.90 -29.37
N VAL A 265 -5.26 -47.74 -28.05
CA VAL A 265 -6.06 -48.68 -27.26
C VAL A 265 -7.54 -48.67 -27.68
N GLY A 266 -8.09 -47.47 -27.93
CA GLY A 266 -9.47 -47.33 -28.33
C GLY A 266 -9.75 -47.85 -29.73
N ALA A 267 -8.82 -47.73 -30.68
CA ALA A 267 -8.92 -48.32 -32.00
C ALA A 267 -8.93 -49.88 -31.90
N TYR A 268 -8.06 -50.45 -31.07
CA TYR A 268 -8.04 -51.89 -30.80
C TYR A 268 -9.41 -52.36 -30.21
N LEU A 269 -9.94 -51.66 -29.22
CA LEU A 269 -11.22 -51.95 -28.60
C LEU A 269 -12.39 -51.75 -29.58
N ALA A 270 -12.31 -50.78 -30.47
CA ALA A 270 -13.35 -50.55 -31.51
C ALA A 270 -13.33 -51.66 -32.58
N ILE A 271 -12.14 -52.10 -33.03
CA ILE A 271 -12.00 -53.21 -33.97
C ILE A 271 -12.52 -54.52 -33.33
N SER A 272 -12.29 -54.73 -32.05
CA SER A 272 -12.84 -55.90 -31.31
C SER A 272 -14.34 -55.79 -31.01
N GLY A 273 -15.00 -54.73 -31.41
CA GLY A 273 -16.43 -54.49 -31.17
C GLY A 273 -16.81 -54.16 -29.72
N SER A 274 -15.81 -53.87 -28.86
CA SER A 274 -16.05 -53.57 -27.43
C SER A 274 -16.51 -52.14 -27.20
N ILE A 275 -16.16 -51.19 -28.08
CA ILE A 275 -16.60 -49.78 -28.05
C ILE A 275 -16.97 -49.32 -29.47
N THR A 276 -17.67 -48.21 -29.54
CA THR A 276 -17.99 -47.58 -30.83
C THR A 276 -16.95 -46.54 -31.24
N VAL A 277 -16.89 -46.23 -32.54
CA VAL A 277 -16.03 -45.18 -33.07
C VAL A 277 -16.39 -43.81 -32.48
N GLY A 278 -17.67 -43.52 -32.29
CA GLY A 278 -18.13 -42.30 -31.63
C GLY A 278 -17.68 -42.20 -30.15
N THR A 279 -17.63 -43.34 -29.44
CA THR A 279 -17.07 -43.37 -28.08
C THR A 279 -15.59 -43.00 -28.08
N LEU A 280 -14.79 -43.56 -29.00
CA LEU A 280 -13.37 -43.20 -29.14
C LEU A 280 -13.18 -41.69 -29.43
N ALA A 281 -13.94 -41.13 -30.36
CA ALA A 281 -13.90 -39.73 -30.69
C ALA A 281 -14.24 -38.81 -29.49
N ALA A 282 -15.26 -39.21 -28.72
CA ALA A 282 -15.62 -38.49 -27.51
C ALA A 282 -14.52 -38.52 -26.44
N PHE A 283 -13.83 -39.67 -26.27
CA PHE A 283 -12.69 -39.78 -25.34
C PHE A 283 -11.55 -38.84 -25.65
N VAL A 284 -11.17 -38.67 -26.93
CA VAL A 284 -10.15 -37.72 -27.35
C VAL A 284 -10.56 -36.29 -26.93
N GLY A 285 -11.81 -35.91 -27.12
CA GLY A 285 -12.33 -34.60 -26.70
C GLY A 285 -12.32 -34.42 -25.16
N TYR A 286 -12.65 -35.47 -24.39
CA TYR A 286 -12.61 -35.40 -22.93
C TYR A 286 -11.19 -35.33 -22.36
N LEU A 287 -10.19 -35.93 -23.02
CA LEU A 287 -8.79 -35.80 -22.61
C LEU A 287 -8.33 -34.34 -22.62
N GLU A 288 -8.68 -33.60 -23.67
CA GLU A 288 -8.32 -32.21 -23.76
C GLU A 288 -8.99 -31.37 -22.64
N LEU A 289 -10.28 -31.65 -22.38
CA LEU A 289 -11.05 -31.04 -21.29
C LEU A 289 -10.50 -31.41 -19.90
N LEU A 290 -9.79 -32.51 -19.75
CA LEU A 290 -9.18 -32.98 -18.51
C LEU A 290 -7.81 -32.33 -18.26
N PHE A 291 -6.96 -32.23 -19.29
CA PHE A 291 -5.62 -31.67 -19.17
C PHE A 291 -5.62 -30.14 -18.92
N GLY A 292 -6.61 -29.40 -19.46
CA GLY A 292 -6.73 -27.97 -19.26
C GLY A 292 -6.78 -27.55 -17.78
N PRO A 293 -7.75 -28.02 -16.99
CA PRO A 293 -7.83 -27.77 -15.55
C PRO A 293 -6.57 -28.20 -14.77
N LEU A 294 -5.95 -29.35 -15.10
CA LEU A 294 -4.74 -29.81 -14.46
C LEU A 294 -3.58 -28.83 -14.62
N ARG A 295 -3.37 -28.30 -15.82
CA ARG A 295 -2.35 -27.25 -16.07
C ARG A 295 -2.63 -26.01 -15.25
N ARG A 296 -3.91 -25.57 -15.14
CA ARG A 296 -4.30 -24.41 -14.31
C ARG A 296 -4.06 -24.67 -12.82
N LEU A 297 -4.36 -25.86 -12.31
CA LEU A 297 -4.10 -26.20 -10.90
C LEU A 297 -2.61 -26.09 -10.56
N VAL A 298 -1.72 -26.57 -11.44
CA VAL A 298 -0.26 -26.44 -11.24
C VAL A 298 0.17 -24.96 -11.25
N ALA A 299 -0.32 -24.16 -12.19
CA ALA A 299 -0.02 -22.71 -12.26
C ALA A 299 -0.57 -21.95 -11.04
N SER A 300 -1.74 -22.33 -10.55
CA SER A 300 -2.40 -21.75 -9.38
C SER A 300 -1.56 -21.82 -8.11
N PHE A 301 -0.73 -22.86 -7.97
CA PHE A 301 0.12 -23.01 -6.79
C PHE A 301 1.14 -21.88 -6.65
N THR A 302 1.75 -21.45 -7.75
CA THR A 302 2.69 -20.31 -7.75
C THR A 302 1.96 -19.00 -7.42
N THR A 303 0.81 -18.76 -8.05
CA THR A 303 -0.02 -17.58 -7.82
C THR A 303 -0.47 -17.49 -6.36
N LEU A 304 -0.92 -18.59 -5.78
CA LEU A 304 -1.31 -18.62 -4.36
C LEU A 304 -0.15 -18.37 -3.41
N THR A 305 1.05 -18.91 -3.72
CA THR A 305 2.24 -18.66 -2.88
C THR A 305 2.59 -17.18 -2.84
N GLN A 306 2.51 -16.48 -3.97
CA GLN A 306 2.73 -15.03 -4.04
C GLN A 306 1.65 -14.27 -3.27
N SER A 307 0.39 -14.65 -3.46
CA SER A 307 -0.73 -14.04 -2.76
C SER A 307 -0.63 -14.20 -1.24
N PHE A 308 -0.21 -15.37 -0.74
CA PHE A 308 0.02 -15.59 0.69
C PHE A 308 1.13 -14.71 1.24
N ALA A 309 2.25 -14.55 0.52
CA ALA A 309 3.33 -13.66 0.94
C ALA A 309 2.87 -12.19 1.02
N SER A 310 2.06 -11.74 0.07
CA SER A 310 1.47 -10.39 0.09
C SER A 310 0.45 -10.23 1.22
N MET A 311 -0.37 -11.26 1.49
CA MET A 311 -1.27 -11.26 2.64
C MET A 311 -0.51 -11.14 3.98
N ASP A 312 0.62 -11.80 4.13
CA ASP A 312 1.46 -11.69 5.34
C ASP A 312 1.92 -10.24 5.55
N ARG A 313 2.43 -9.58 4.51
CA ARG A 313 2.87 -8.18 4.61
C ARG A 313 1.72 -7.21 4.90
N VAL A 314 0.54 -7.46 4.31
CA VAL A 314 -0.68 -6.67 4.60
C VAL A 314 -1.09 -6.83 6.06
N PHE A 315 -1.09 -8.07 6.58
CA PHE A 315 -1.46 -8.29 7.98
C PHE A 315 -0.40 -7.82 8.98
N GLN A 316 0.89 -7.88 8.65
CA GLN A 316 1.93 -7.26 9.45
C GLN A 316 1.67 -5.76 9.63
N LEU A 317 1.24 -5.07 8.55
CA LEU A 317 0.90 -3.65 8.63
C LEU A 317 -0.40 -3.41 9.44
N ILE A 318 -1.41 -4.29 9.35
CA ILE A 318 -2.64 -4.19 10.16
C ILE A 318 -2.38 -4.47 11.65
N ASP A 319 -1.37 -5.27 11.96
CA ASP A 319 -1.02 -5.70 13.31
C ASP A 319 -0.02 -4.77 13.99
N GLU A 320 0.45 -3.74 13.27
CA GLU A 320 1.30 -2.71 13.87
C GLU A 320 0.57 -2.04 15.02
N ASP A 321 1.19 -2.02 16.18
CA ASP A 321 0.57 -1.48 17.37
C ASP A 321 0.53 0.06 17.33
N TYR A 322 -0.49 0.62 17.97
CA TYR A 322 -0.57 2.05 18.21
C TYR A 322 0.31 2.40 19.42
N ASP A 323 1.44 3.10 19.20
CA ASP A 323 2.29 3.60 20.28
C ASP A 323 1.52 4.60 21.17
N ILE A 324 0.73 5.48 20.53
CA ILE A 324 -0.05 6.50 21.21
C ILE A 324 -1.51 6.05 21.25
N LYS A 325 -1.98 5.71 22.44
CA LYS A 325 -3.38 5.32 22.67
C LYS A 325 -4.03 6.32 23.62
N ASN A 326 -5.28 6.69 23.33
CA ASN A 326 -6.07 7.41 24.31
C ASN A 326 -6.31 6.50 25.54
N GLY A 327 -6.04 7.01 26.72
CA GLY A 327 -6.29 6.29 27.97
C GLY A 327 -7.76 5.93 28.15
N VAL A 328 -8.02 4.91 28.98
CA VAL A 328 -9.41 4.59 29.36
C VAL A 328 -9.95 5.77 30.18
N GLY A 329 -11.01 6.42 29.67
CA GLY A 329 -11.57 7.62 30.31
C GLY A 329 -10.96 8.94 29.83
N ALA A 330 -10.12 8.94 28.79
CA ALA A 330 -9.59 10.18 28.19
C ALA A 330 -10.72 11.15 27.81
N GLN A 331 -10.59 12.41 28.22
CA GLN A 331 -11.61 13.45 28.03
C GLN A 331 -11.16 14.46 26.96
N PRO A 332 -12.08 15.12 26.26
CA PRO A 332 -11.74 16.33 25.51
C PRO A 332 -11.14 17.38 26.43
N ILE A 333 -10.08 18.07 25.98
CA ILE A 333 -9.52 19.22 26.72
C ILE A 333 -10.01 20.51 26.09
N GLU A 334 -10.24 21.51 26.94
CA GLU A 334 -10.31 22.93 26.58
C GLU A 334 -9.21 23.66 27.36
N ILE A 335 -8.16 24.09 26.67
CA ILE A 335 -7.04 24.81 27.26
C ILE A 335 -7.47 26.25 27.53
N LYS A 336 -7.51 26.63 28.81
CA LYS A 336 -7.99 27.96 29.25
C LYS A 336 -6.86 28.95 29.46
N GLN A 337 -5.75 28.48 30.02
CA GLN A 337 -4.61 29.33 30.36
C GLN A 337 -3.42 29.05 29.44
N GLY A 338 -3.23 27.82 28.99
CA GLY A 338 -2.09 27.42 28.18
C GLY A 338 -0.78 27.34 29.01
N ARG A 339 -0.88 27.12 30.31
CA ARG A 339 0.28 26.88 31.17
C ARG A 339 0.82 25.48 30.88
N ILE A 340 2.15 25.35 30.73
CA ILE A 340 2.80 24.06 30.44
C ILE A 340 3.78 23.73 31.56
N GLY A 341 3.62 22.55 32.16
CA GLY A 341 4.56 21.98 33.13
C GLY A 341 5.27 20.77 32.55
N ILE A 342 6.56 20.69 32.69
CA ILE A 342 7.40 19.56 32.28
C ILE A 342 8.10 19.08 33.54
N ASP A 343 7.69 17.89 34.06
CA ASP A 343 8.12 17.36 35.34
C ASP A 343 8.96 16.11 35.13
N HIS A 344 10.25 16.20 35.44
CA HIS A 344 11.21 15.07 35.42
C HIS A 344 11.17 14.26 34.14
N VAL A 345 10.99 14.93 32.98
CA VAL A 345 10.82 14.29 31.68
C VAL A 345 12.13 13.74 31.16
N SER A 346 12.16 12.43 30.90
CA SER A 346 13.21 11.79 30.09
C SER A 346 12.58 11.11 28.87
N PHE A 347 13.34 11.09 27.77
CA PHE A 347 12.84 10.54 26.51
C PHE A 347 13.95 9.91 25.67
N GLN A 348 13.61 8.77 25.03
CA GLN A 348 14.40 8.09 24.00
C GLN A 348 13.50 7.62 22.87
N TYR A 349 13.99 7.64 21.63
CA TYR A 349 13.19 7.22 20.47
C TYR A 349 12.98 5.70 20.43
N ASN A 350 14.00 4.91 20.78
CA ASN A 350 13.93 3.46 20.83
C ASN A 350 14.51 2.95 22.15
N ASP A 351 14.00 1.85 22.67
CA ASP A 351 14.38 1.28 23.97
C ASP A 351 15.88 0.92 24.10
N ASN A 352 16.56 0.71 22.97
CA ASN A 352 17.97 0.35 22.90
C ASN A 352 18.91 1.56 22.65
N GLU A 353 18.37 2.77 22.55
CA GLU A 353 19.14 4.00 22.30
C GLU A 353 19.37 4.78 23.59
N ALA A 354 20.43 5.61 23.58
CA ALA A 354 20.68 6.51 24.70
C ALA A 354 19.57 7.56 24.81
N PRO A 355 19.16 7.96 26.03
CA PRO A 355 18.17 9.01 26.24
C PRO A 355 18.62 10.33 25.61
N ILE A 356 17.73 10.92 24.82
CA ILE A 356 17.96 12.23 24.17
C ILE A 356 17.61 13.37 25.13
N LEU A 357 16.57 13.20 25.95
CA LEU A 357 16.22 14.12 27.02
C LEU A 357 16.36 13.41 28.36
N LYS A 358 16.93 14.10 29.34
CA LYS A 358 17.30 13.55 30.64
C LYS A 358 16.87 14.51 31.74
N ASP A 359 15.87 14.11 32.52
CA ASP A 359 15.38 14.83 33.70
C ASP A 359 15.09 16.32 33.46
N ILE A 360 14.30 16.59 32.39
CA ILE A 360 13.89 17.94 32.03
C ILE A 360 12.80 18.42 32.98
N ASN A 361 13.08 19.57 33.65
CA ASN A 361 12.14 20.25 34.54
C ASN A 361 11.96 21.70 34.07
N LEU A 362 10.72 22.10 33.71
CA LEU A 362 10.44 23.43 33.18
C LEU A 362 8.98 23.82 33.43
N SER A 363 8.73 25.05 33.90
CA SER A 363 7.41 25.66 33.97
C SER A 363 7.35 26.83 32.97
N ILE A 364 6.29 26.86 32.20
CA ILE A 364 5.99 27.91 31.22
C ILE A 364 4.63 28.49 31.58
N GLU A 365 4.61 29.79 31.82
CA GLU A 365 3.39 30.47 32.27
C GLU A 365 2.51 30.88 31.06
N LYS A 366 1.26 31.22 31.37
CA LYS A 366 0.30 31.71 30.37
C LYS A 366 0.84 32.91 29.61
N GLY A 367 0.81 32.82 28.25
CA GLY A 367 1.22 33.93 27.38
C GLY A 367 2.73 34.17 27.35
N GLU A 368 3.54 33.32 28.01
CA GLU A 368 4.99 33.41 28.01
C GLU A 368 5.57 32.90 26.69
N THR A 369 6.50 33.65 26.12
CA THR A 369 7.28 33.22 24.95
C THR A 369 8.62 32.63 25.41
N VAL A 370 8.80 31.32 25.17
CA VAL A 370 9.99 30.57 25.60
C VAL A 370 10.81 30.13 24.38
N ALA A 371 12.08 30.58 24.31
CA ALA A 371 13.01 30.17 23.27
C ALA A 371 13.91 29.04 23.73
N PHE A 372 13.91 27.92 23.00
CA PHE A 372 14.85 26.81 23.19
C PHE A 372 16.08 26.99 22.30
N VAL A 373 17.25 27.05 22.92
CA VAL A 373 18.54 27.24 22.23
C VAL A 373 19.53 26.14 22.61
N GLY A 374 20.57 25.94 21.80
CA GLY A 374 21.59 24.92 22.03
C GLY A 374 22.13 24.36 20.71
N MET A 375 23.17 23.55 20.79
CA MET A 375 23.80 22.92 19.65
C MET A 375 22.80 21.96 18.91
N SER A 376 23.07 21.71 17.63
CA SER A 376 22.30 20.73 16.85
C SER A 376 22.39 19.35 17.50
N GLY A 377 21.27 18.63 17.57
CA GLY A 377 21.20 17.32 18.26
C GLY A 377 21.02 17.40 19.79
N GLY A 378 20.95 18.58 20.40
CA GLY A 378 20.78 18.75 21.85
C GLY A 378 19.43 18.32 22.43
N GLY A 379 18.41 18.04 21.59
CA GLY A 379 17.09 17.57 22.03
C GLY A 379 15.96 18.61 21.93
N LYS A 380 16.22 19.82 21.39
CA LYS A 380 15.24 20.92 21.27
C LYS A 380 13.96 20.52 20.53
N SER A 381 14.08 20.09 19.28
CA SER A 381 12.93 19.67 18.45
C SER A 381 12.27 18.40 19.01
N THR A 382 13.02 17.54 19.70
CA THR A 382 12.46 16.40 20.44
C THR A 382 11.53 16.87 21.55
N LEU A 383 11.96 17.83 22.37
CA LEU A 383 11.16 18.34 23.49
C LEU A 383 9.83 18.95 23.02
N ILE A 384 9.86 19.80 22.00
CA ILE A 384 8.62 20.43 21.48
C ILE A 384 7.67 19.42 20.84
N ASN A 385 8.17 18.30 20.28
CA ASN A 385 7.35 17.23 19.69
C ASN A 385 6.66 16.34 20.75
N LEU A 386 7.11 16.38 22.01
CA LEU A 386 6.44 15.68 23.12
C LEU A 386 5.16 16.41 23.57
N ILE A 387 5.09 17.74 23.43
CA ILE A 387 3.96 18.55 23.90
C ILE A 387 2.65 18.23 23.15
N PRO A 388 2.61 18.16 21.78
CA PRO A 388 1.44 17.69 21.06
C PRO A 388 1.27 16.16 21.12
N ARG A 389 2.06 15.49 21.96
CA ARG A 389 2.03 14.05 22.16
C ARG A 389 2.22 13.28 20.83
N PHE A 390 3.23 13.67 20.02
CA PHE A 390 3.66 12.85 18.88
C PHE A 390 4.41 11.61 19.33
N TYR A 391 5.01 11.69 20.54
CA TYR A 391 5.63 10.60 21.27
C TYR A 391 5.20 10.68 22.74
N ASP A 392 5.12 9.57 23.43
CA ASP A 392 4.96 9.53 24.89
C ASP A 392 6.33 9.60 25.56
N VAL A 393 6.43 10.31 26.70
CA VAL A 393 7.64 10.39 27.51
C VAL A 393 8.02 9.01 28.07
N THR A 394 9.32 8.73 28.17
CA THR A 394 9.83 7.48 28.77
C THR A 394 9.67 7.48 30.28
N SER A 395 9.92 8.62 30.94
CA SER A 395 9.64 8.85 32.37
C SER A 395 9.25 10.31 32.58
N GLY A 396 8.64 10.59 33.75
CA GLY A 396 8.10 11.92 34.06
C GLY A 396 6.75 12.16 33.40
N GLN A 397 6.33 13.43 33.37
CA GLN A 397 5.04 13.83 32.81
C GLN A 397 5.08 15.24 32.21
N ILE A 398 4.18 15.49 31.25
CA ILE A 398 3.91 16.82 30.72
C ILE A 398 2.49 17.20 31.09
N LEU A 399 2.34 18.37 31.64
CA LEU A 399 1.07 18.92 32.14
C LEU A 399 0.67 20.13 31.29
N ILE A 400 -0.61 20.25 30.97
CA ILE A 400 -1.21 21.47 30.41
C ILE A 400 -2.35 21.89 31.33
N ASP A 401 -2.31 23.12 31.82
CA ASP A 401 -3.22 23.66 32.82
C ASP A 401 -3.37 22.76 34.07
N GLY A 402 -2.25 22.11 34.46
CA GLY A 402 -2.17 21.22 35.61
C GLY A 402 -2.63 19.77 35.40
N HIS A 403 -3.06 19.42 34.20
CA HIS A 403 -3.52 18.08 33.84
C HIS A 403 -2.53 17.38 32.92
N ASN A 404 -2.32 16.06 33.14
CA ASN A 404 -1.41 15.28 32.31
C ASN A 404 -1.95 15.14 30.86
N ILE A 405 -1.10 15.39 29.86
CA ILE A 405 -1.48 15.28 28.45
C ILE A 405 -1.96 13.87 28.05
N LYS A 406 -1.61 12.83 28.82
CA LYS A 406 -2.07 11.45 28.59
C LYS A 406 -3.54 11.24 28.94
N ASP A 407 -4.12 12.10 29.77
CA ASP A 407 -5.51 12.02 30.21
C ASP A 407 -6.50 12.59 29.20
N PHE A 408 -5.99 13.18 28.12
CA PHE A 408 -6.80 13.82 27.09
C PHE A 408 -6.90 13.00 25.80
N LEU A 409 -8.01 13.22 25.08
CA LEU A 409 -8.13 12.77 23.69
C LEU A 409 -7.08 13.47 22.83
N THR A 410 -6.24 12.70 22.19
CA THR A 410 -5.10 13.20 21.40
C THR A 410 -5.53 14.22 20.32
N GLY A 411 -6.70 13.99 19.67
CA GLY A 411 -7.24 14.91 18.68
C GLY A 411 -7.65 16.25 19.30
N SER A 412 -8.28 16.25 20.49
CA SER A 412 -8.66 17.47 21.21
C SER A 412 -7.43 18.28 21.65
N LEU A 413 -6.38 17.60 22.15
CA LEU A 413 -5.12 18.24 22.53
C LEU A 413 -4.46 18.93 21.33
N ARG A 414 -4.30 18.19 20.21
CA ARG A 414 -3.63 18.72 19.01
C ARG A 414 -4.37 19.85 18.33
N ASN A 415 -5.69 19.87 18.39
CA ASN A 415 -6.50 20.98 17.85
C ASN A 415 -6.28 22.31 18.59
N GLN A 416 -5.74 22.28 19.80
CA GLN A 416 -5.46 23.47 20.59
C GLN A 416 -3.98 23.84 20.65
N ILE A 417 -3.15 23.19 19.82
CA ILE A 417 -1.73 23.48 19.66
C ILE A 417 -1.46 23.78 18.20
N GLY A 418 -1.03 25.00 17.91
CA GLY A 418 -0.57 25.39 16.57
C GLY A 418 0.90 25.04 16.40
N LEU A 419 1.25 24.33 15.31
CA LEU A 419 2.62 23.94 15.03
C LEU A 419 3.05 24.45 13.66
N VAL A 420 4.05 25.34 13.63
CA VAL A 420 4.79 25.72 12.41
C VAL A 420 6.03 24.83 12.37
N GLN A 421 6.10 23.93 11.40
CA GLN A 421 7.24 23.04 11.21
C GLN A 421 8.31 23.67 10.32
N GLN A 422 9.53 23.18 10.41
CA GLN A 422 10.65 23.57 9.55
C GLN A 422 10.33 23.31 8.07
N ASP A 423 9.81 22.13 7.75
CA ASP A 423 9.33 21.76 6.42
C ASP A 423 7.83 22.03 6.29
N ASN A 424 7.49 23.10 5.56
CA ASN A 424 6.10 23.50 5.33
C ASN A 424 5.45 22.66 4.22
N ILE A 425 4.82 21.55 4.60
CA ILE A 425 4.17 20.63 3.67
C ILE A 425 2.82 21.17 3.23
N LEU A 426 2.62 21.30 1.92
CA LEU A 426 1.34 21.56 1.28
C LEU A 426 0.88 20.33 0.51
N PHE A 427 -0.43 20.07 0.56
CA PHE A 427 -1.05 19.01 -0.26
C PHE A 427 -1.32 19.52 -1.67
N SER A 428 -1.42 18.62 -2.63
CA SER A 428 -1.67 18.91 -4.05
C SER A 428 -3.12 19.36 -4.32
N ASP A 429 -3.60 20.26 -3.48
CA ASP A 429 -4.94 20.84 -3.52
C ASP A 429 -4.83 22.34 -3.85
N THR A 430 -5.94 23.08 -3.81
CA THR A 430 -5.95 24.53 -3.97
C THR A 430 -5.32 25.23 -2.76
N VAL A 431 -4.95 26.50 -2.93
CA VAL A 431 -4.50 27.36 -1.82
C VAL A 431 -5.54 27.40 -0.70
N LYS A 432 -6.83 27.57 -1.06
CA LYS A 432 -7.96 27.58 -0.14
C LYS A 432 -8.04 26.29 0.68
N GLU A 433 -8.07 25.13 0.03
CA GLU A 433 -8.13 23.84 0.70
C GLU A 433 -6.94 23.62 1.65
N ASN A 434 -5.75 24.08 1.23
CA ASN A 434 -4.58 24.04 2.09
C ASN A 434 -4.71 24.91 3.35
N ILE A 435 -5.36 26.07 3.29
CA ILE A 435 -5.63 26.90 4.47
C ILE A 435 -6.74 26.28 5.34
N LEU A 436 -7.79 25.73 4.71
CA LEU A 436 -8.90 25.05 5.39
C LEU A 436 -8.47 23.84 6.24
N LEU A 437 -7.27 23.28 6.04
CA LEU A 437 -6.73 22.25 6.93
C LEU A 437 -6.65 22.69 8.40
N GLY A 438 -6.52 24.00 8.67
CA GLY A 438 -6.56 24.56 10.02
C GLY A 438 -7.92 24.38 10.68
N ARG A 439 -9.00 24.62 9.95
CA ARG A 439 -10.40 24.43 10.39
C ARG A 439 -11.29 24.15 9.18
N PRO A 440 -11.57 22.84 8.88
CA PRO A 440 -12.32 22.44 7.68
C PRO A 440 -13.74 22.98 7.57
N THR A 441 -14.31 23.48 8.66
CA THR A 441 -15.67 24.05 8.71
C THR A 441 -15.69 25.58 8.57
N ALA A 442 -14.54 26.22 8.32
CA ALA A 442 -14.44 27.68 8.19
C ALA A 442 -15.09 28.17 6.90
N THR A 443 -15.58 29.41 6.92
CA THR A 443 -16.14 30.09 5.75
C THR A 443 -15.05 30.67 4.86
N ASP A 444 -15.39 31.04 3.64
CA ASP A 444 -14.44 31.64 2.69
C ASP A 444 -13.93 33.02 3.21
N GLU A 445 -14.77 33.77 3.91
CA GLU A 445 -14.41 35.05 4.52
C GLU A 445 -13.36 34.83 5.63
N GLU A 446 -13.55 33.80 6.47
CA GLU A 446 -12.59 33.45 7.53
C GLU A 446 -11.24 32.98 6.95
N VAL A 447 -11.25 32.26 5.84
CA VAL A 447 -10.03 31.86 5.11
C VAL A 447 -9.28 33.08 4.58
N VAL A 448 -9.99 34.03 3.98
CA VAL A 448 -9.40 35.30 3.47
C VAL A 448 -8.83 36.14 4.61
N GLU A 449 -9.52 36.21 5.75
CA GLU A 449 -9.03 36.97 6.91
C GLU A 449 -7.77 36.32 7.51
N ALA A 450 -7.76 34.99 7.67
CA ALA A 450 -6.58 34.27 8.12
C ALA A 450 -5.38 34.45 7.16
N ALA A 451 -5.64 34.51 5.86
CA ALA A 451 -4.60 34.76 4.85
C ALA A 451 -4.05 36.18 4.92
N LYS A 452 -4.89 37.18 5.22
CA LYS A 452 -4.46 38.58 5.45
C LYS A 452 -3.60 38.68 6.69
N MET A 453 -4.02 38.09 7.81
CA MET A 453 -3.25 38.07 9.04
C MET A 453 -1.87 37.38 8.89
N ALA A 454 -1.76 36.42 7.99
CA ALA A 454 -0.52 35.75 7.65
C ALA A 454 0.31 36.46 6.56
N ASN A 455 -0.05 37.68 6.17
CA ASN A 455 0.56 38.41 5.04
C ASN A 455 0.59 37.59 3.73
N ALA A 456 -0.41 36.70 3.53
CA ALA A 456 -0.49 35.80 2.40
C ALA A 456 -1.46 36.27 1.30
N HIS A 457 -2.46 37.10 1.62
CA HIS A 457 -3.53 37.50 0.72
C HIS A 457 -3.03 38.10 -0.59
N ASP A 458 -2.09 39.02 -0.55
CA ASP A 458 -1.65 39.77 -1.73
C ASP A 458 -0.96 38.87 -2.75
N PHE A 459 -0.07 37.97 -2.28
CA PHE A 459 0.56 37.03 -3.22
C PHE A 459 -0.46 36.02 -3.76
N ILE A 460 -1.46 35.58 -2.95
CA ILE A 460 -2.50 34.67 -3.39
C ILE A 460 -3.31 35.29 -4.53
N MET A 461 -3.70 36.58 -4.39
CA MET A 461 -4.44 37.30 -5.42
C MET A 461 -3.64 37.49 -6.72
N ASN A 462 -2.32 37.46 -6.64
CA ASN A 462 -1.44 37.52 -7.82
C ASN A 462 -1.24 36.15 -8.50
N LEU A 463 -1.74 35.05 -7.93
CA LEU A 463 -1.76 33.75 -8.57
C LEU A 463 -2.84 33.68 -9.66
N PRO A 464 -2.68 32.84 -10.70
CA PRO A 464 -3.57 32.81 -11.87
C PRO A 464 -5.07 32.63 -11.54
N GLN A 465 -5.40 31.91 -10.46
CA GLN A 465 -6.77 31.63 -10.02
C GLN A 465 -6.99 32.03 -8.55
N GLY A 466 -6.12 32.91 -7.99
CA GLY A 466 -6.22 33.34 -6.60
C GLY A 466 -6.24 32.15 -5.63
N TYR A 467 -7.24 32.09 -4.76
CA TYR A 467 -7.42 31.02 -3.76
C TYR A 467 -7.71 29.64 -4.36
N ASP A 468 -8.21 29.56 -5.59
CA ASP A 468 -8.51 28.31 -6.28
C ASP A 468 -7.30 27.78 -7.08
N THR A 469 -6.14 28.43 -6.97
CA THR A 469 -4.92 27.98 -7.63
C THR A 469 -4.40 26.68 -7.00
N GLU A 470 -4.20 25.64 -7.83
CA GLU A 470 -3.55 24.39 -7.40
C GLU A 470 -2.06 24.58 -7.18
N VAL A 471 -1.58 24.25 -5.98
CA VAL A 471 -0.18 24.45 -5.57
C VAL A 471 0.80 23.38 -6.08
N GLY A 472 0.28 22.27 -6.60
CA GLY A 472 1.07 21.12 -7.06
C GLY A 472 1.65 20.28 -5.92
N GLU A 473 2.37 19.21 -6.29
CA GLU A 473 2.95 18.28 -5.31
C GLU A 473 3.90 19.02 -4.36
N ARG A 474 3.64 18.91 -3.05
CA ARG A 474 4.35 19.60 -1.98
C ARG A 474 4.50 21.12 -2.20
N GLY A 475 3.56 21.73 -2.95
CA GLY A 475 3.60 23.16 -3.23
C GLY A 475 4.77 23.59 -4.13
N VAL A 476 5.18 22.74 -5.07
CA VAL A 476 6.36 23.01 -5.95
C VAL A 476 6.26 24.32 -6.73
N LYS A 477 5.07 24.83 -6.94
CA LYS A 477 4.81 26.10 -7.64
C LYS A 477 5.01 27.35 -6.78
N LEU A 478 5.24 27.20 -5.46
CA LEU A 478 5.37 28.30 -4.51
C LEU A 478 6.78 28.41 -3.96
N SER A 479 7.23 29.63 -3.64
CA SER A 479 8.48 29.86 -2.93
C SER A 479 8.40 29.37 -1.47
N GLY A 480 9.55 29.17 -0.82
CA GLY A 480 9.62 28.77 0.59
C GLY A 480 8.82 29.70 1.51
N GLY A 481 8.98 31.02 1.34
CA GLY A 481 8.24 32.02 2.11
C GLY A 481 6.74 32.03 1.86
N GLN A 482 6.30 31.75 0.62
CA GLN A 482 4.88 31.60 0.30
C GLN A 482 4.27 30.37 0.98
N LYS A 483 4.96 29.22 0.95
CA LYS A 483 4.52 28.00 1.66
C LYS A 483 4.38 28.24 3.15
N GLN A 484 5.35 28.93 3.74
CA GLN A 484 5.34 29.23 5.16
C GLN A 484 4.18 30.13 5.56
N ARG A 485 3.91 31.21 4.79
CA ARG A 485 2.76 32.09 5.03
C ARG A 485 1.43 31.34 4.94
N LEU A 486 1.29 30.36 4.03
CA LEU A 486 0.11 29.47 4.02
C LEU A 486 0.03 28.59 5.27
N SER A 487 1.16 28.06 5.76
CA SER A 487 1.19 27.30 7.00
C SER A 487 0.82 28.16 8.22
N ILE A 488 1.25 29.43 8.25
CA ILE A 488 0.86 30.40 9.29
C ILE A 488 -0.64 30.71 9.18
N ALA A 489 -1.18 30.90 7.95
CA ALA A 489 -2.60 31.11 7.75
C ALA A 489 -3.49 29.97 8.29
N ARG A 490 -3.02 28.71 8.17
CA ARG A 490 -3.70 27.56 8.82
C ARG A 490 -3.84 27.74 10.33
N ILE A 491 -2.80 28.28 10.98
CA ILE A 491 -2.79 28.45 12.44
C ILE A 491 -3.66 29.63 12.84
N PHE A 492 -3.65 30.74 12.09
CA PHE A 492 -4.58 31.84 12.32
C PHE A 492 -6.03 31.37 12.23
N LEU A 493 -6.36 30.54 11.23
CA LEU A 493 -7.70 29.99 11.05
C LEU A 493 -8.12 29.06 12.20
N ASN A 494 -7.18 28.25 12.73
CA ASN A 494 -7.42 27.36 13.87
C ASN A 494 -7.47 28.11 15.21
N ASN A 495 -6.73 29.20 15.37
CA ASN A 495 -6.65 30.08 16.54
C ASN A 495 -6.36 29.34 17.88
N PRO A 496 -5.28 28.57 17.98
CA PRO A 496 -4.96 27.77 19.18
C PRO A 496 -4.37 28.62 20.31
N PRO A 497 -4.56 28.24 21.61
CA PRO A 497 -3.97 28.94 22.76
C PRO A 497 -2.47 28.69 22.98
N ILE A 498 -1.94 27.58 22.43
CA ILE A 498 -0.51 27.24 22.49
C ILE A 498 0.06 27.23 21.06
N LEU A 499 1.23 27.84 20.90
CA LEU A 499 1.95 27.92 19.64
C LEU A 499 3.34 27.28 19.76
N ILE A 500 3.71 26.49 18.78
CA ILE A 500 5.05 25.88 18.66
C ILE A 500 5.64 26.30 17.31
N LEU A 501 6.80 26.93 17.34
CA LEU A 501 7.54 27.40 16.15
C LEU A 501 8.86 26.66 16.06
N ASP A 502 8.99 25.74 15.10
CA ASP A 502 10.23 24.96 14.87
C ASP A 502 10.97 25.52 13.66
N GLU A 503 12.04 26.27 13.89
CA GLU A 503 12.91 26.91 12.87
C GLU A 503 12.14 27.66 11.75
N ALA A 504 11.11 28.38 12.14
CA ALA A 504 10.15 28.95 11.21
C ALA A 504 10.75 29.95 10.16
N THR A 505 12.03 30.33 10.22
CA THR A 505 12.63 31.33 9.30
C THR A 505 13.98 30.91 8.69
N SER A 506 14.43 29.67 8.86
CA SER A 506 15.84 29.26 8.64
C SER A 506 16.33 29.24 7.18
N ALA A 507 15.45 29.28 6.16
CA ALA A 507 15.82 29.10 4.75
C ALA A 507 15.26 30.20 3.81
N LEU A 508 15.04 31.42 4.31
CA LEU A 508 14.34 32.48 3.59
C LEU A 508 15.27 33.65 3.26
N ASP A 509 14.92 34.38 2.20
CA ASP A 509 15.48 35.70 1.90
C ASP A 509 15.03 36.74 2.93
N LEU A 510 15.83 37.81 3.11
CA LEU A 510 15.59 38.81 4.14
C LEU A 510 14.23 39.51 4.07
N GLU A 511 13.69 39.74 2.86
CA GLU A 511 12.40 40.36 2.66
C GLU A 511 11.26 39.43 3.12
N SER A 512 11.28 38.19 2.67
CA SER A 512 10.31 37.17 3.10
C SER A 512 10.37 36.91 4.60
N GLU A 513 11.58 36.94 5.20
CA GLU A 513 11.78 36.77 6.63
C GLU A 513 11.10 37.89 7.44
N SER A 514 11.28 39.17 7.05
CA SER A 514 10.64 40.28 7.75
C SER A 514 9.12 40.19 7.74
N ILE A 515 8.52 39.85 6.60
CA ILE A 515 7.06 39.68 6.43
C ILE A 515 6.53 38.52 7.30
N ILE A 516 7.29 37.43 7.37
CA ILE A 516 6.91 36.26 8.16
C ILE A 516 7.05 36.56 9.66
N GLN A 517 8.12 37.25 10.06
CA GLN A 517 8.34 37.62 11.46
C GLN A 517 7.19 38.51 11.97
N GLU A 518 6.76 39.51 11.19
CA GLU A 518 5.59 40.34 11.52
C GLU A 518 4.34 39.48 11.74
N ALA A 519 4.07 38.52 10.85
CA ALA A 519 2.93 37.62 10.99
C ALA A 519 3.06 36.71 12.25
N LEU A 520 4.28 36.24 12.57
CA LEU A 520 4.54 35.44 13.77
C LEU A 520 4.41 36.25 15.06
N ASP A 521 4.83 37.51 15.08
CA ASP A 521 4.68 38.41 16.22
C ASP A 521 3.19 38.68 16.53
N VAL A 522 2.38 38.90 15.48
CA VAL A 522 0.93 39.01 15.62
C VAL A 522 0.31 37.69 16.11
N LEU A 523 0.79 36.56 15.55
CA LEU A 523 0.28 35.25 15.92
C LEU A 523 0.61 34.87 17.37
N SER A 524 1.79 35.23 17.89
CA SER A 524 2.26 34.92 19.24
C SER A 524 1.57 35.72 20.34
N LYS A 525 0.96 36.86 19.97
CA LYS A 525 0.31 37.76 20.93
C LYS A 525 -0.79 37.06 21.71
N ASP A 526 -0.78 37.19 23.02
CA ASP A 526 -1.72 36.59 23.97
C ASP A 526 -1.75 35.03 23.98
N ARG A 527 -0.71 34.37 23.44
CA ARG A 527 -0.56 32.91 23.39
C ARG A 527 0.70 32.45 24.08
N THR A 528 0.66 31.26 24.68
CA THR A 528 1.86 30.60 25.17
C THR A 528 2.66 30.08 23.97
N THR A 529 3.86 30.64 23.77
CA THR A 529 4.64 30.37 22.54
C THR A 529 5.95 29.69 22.87
N LEU A 530 6.23 28.61 22.17
CA LEU A 530 7.45 27.81 22.26
C LEU A 530 8.22 27.95 20.95
N ILE A 531 9.46 28.38 20.99
CA ILE A 531 10.24 28.64 19.79
C ILE A 531 11.54 27.81 19.84
N VAL A 532 11.78 26.97 18.84
CA VAL A 532 13.14 26.44 18.59
C VAL A 532 13.84 27.44 17.69
N ALA A 533 14.77 28.19 18.28
CA ALA A 533 15.37 29.30 17.57
C ALA A 533 16.79 28.97 17.11
N HIS A 534 17.06 29.28 15.86
CA HIS A 534 18.38 29.27 15.25
C HIS A 534 18.84 30.68 14.85
N ARG A 535 18.02 31.71 15.09
CA ARG A 535 18.35 33.11 14.78
C ARG A 535 18.25 33.99 16.02
N LEU A 536 19.25 34.87 16.15
CA LEU A 536 19.40 35.77 17.28
C LEU A 536 18.23 36.73 17.47
N SER A 537 17.65 37.23 16.37
CA SER A 537 16.51 38.17 16.40
C SER A 537 15.31 37.56 17.14
N THR A 538 15.04 36.30 16.93
CA THR A 538 13.94 35.59 17.57
C THR A 538 14.21 35.28 19.05
N ILE A 539 15.48 35.02 19.40
CA ILE A 539 15.88 34.65 20.76
C ILE A 539 15.84 35.85 21.70
N THR A 540 16.29 37.03 21.22
CA THR A 540 16.44 38.24 22.06
C THR A 540 15.12 38.83 22.57
N HIS A 541 14.00 38.52 21.90
CA HIS A 541 12.66 39.00 22.26
C HIS A 541 11.86 38.01 23.10
N ALA A 542 12.37 36.82 23.39
CA ALA A 542 11.71 35.84 24.23
C ALA A 542 11.72 36.26 25.72
N ASP A 543 10.61 36.01 26.41
CA ASP A 543 10.48 36.27 27.84
C ASP A 543 11.42 35.37 28.66
N LYS A 544 11.62 34.14 28.21
CA LYS A 544 12.50 33.15 28.81
C LYS A 544 13.30 32.41 27.73
N ILE A 545 14.57 32.22 27.96
CA ILE A 545 15.46 31.41 27.14
C ILE A 545 15.86 30.18 27.94
N VAL A 546 15.78 29.01 27.30
CA VAL A 546 16.15 27.70 27.87
C VAL A 546 17.25 27.11 27.03
N VAL A 547 18.44 26.94 27.62
CA VAL A 547 19.59 26.35 26.95
C VAL A 547 19.61 24.86 27.21
N ILE A 548 19.59 24.05 26.13
CA ILE A 548 19.61 22.59 26.20
C ILE A 548 20.93 22.08 25.61
N GLU A 549 21.69 21.35 26.42
CA GLU A 549 22.93 20.67 26.02
C GLU A 549 22.92 19.22 26.50
N ASN A 550 23.27 18.30 25.59
CA ASN A 550 23.35 16.85 25.87
C ASN A 550 22.11 16.26 26.55
N GLY A 551 20.94 16.82 26.25
CA GLY A 551 19.66 16.39 26.78
C GLY A 551 19.30 16.95 28.16
N HIS A 552 20.05 17.92 28.69
CA HIS A 552 19.76 18.60 29.96
C HIS A 552 19.52 20.10 29.74
N ILE A 553 18.69 20.70 30.60
CA ILE A 553 18.62 22.15 30.71
C ILE A 553 19.82 22.61 31.53
N VAL A 554 20.71 23.41 30.91
CA VAL A 554 21.92 23.91 31.57
C VAL A 554 21.77 25.34 32.07
N GLU A 555 20.98 26.15 31.36
CA GLU A 555 20.72 27.55 31.73
C GLU A 555 19.27 27.93 31.42
N THR A 556 18.69 28.78 32.28
CA THR A 556 17.40 29.45 32.05
C THR A 556 17.47 30.90 32.51
N GLY A 557 16.83 31.80 31.78
CA GLY A 557 16.76 33.21 32.13
C GLY A 557 16.38 34.09 30.95
N THR A 558 16.39 35.39 31.13
CA THR A 558 16.22 36.38 30.07
C THR A 558 17.53 36.57 29.28
N HIS A 559 17.46 37.13 28.10
CA HIS A 559 18.63 37.43 27.28
C HIS A 559 19.72 38.22 28.08
N ARG A 560 19.32 39.25 28.83
CA ARG A 560 20.24 40.08 29.61
C ARG A 560 20.91 39.30 30.75
N GLU A 561 20.16 38.49 31.46
CA GLU A 561 20.67 37.67 32.56
C GLU A 561 21.67 36.63 32.08
N LEU A 562 21.39 35.96 30.96
CA LEU A 562 22.23 34.89 30.42
C LEU A 562 23.51 35.43 29.79
N ILE A 563 23.49 36.60 29.13
CA ILE A 563 24.70 37.27 28.66
C ILE A 563 25.59 37.66 29.85
N ALA A 564 24.98 38.18 30.95
CA ALA A 564 25.75 38.57 32.15
C ALA A 564 26.40 37.38 32.87
N LYS A 565 25.83 36.16 32.75
CA LYS A 565 26.39 34.91 33.31
C LYS A 565 27.66 34.41 32.59
N GLN A 566 27.94 34.86 31.35
CA GLN A 566 29.05 34.40 30.53
C GLN A 566 29.16 32.87 30.42
N GLY A 567 28.01 32.19 30.30
CA GLY A 567 27.89 30.74 30.27
C GLY A 567 27.67 30.18 28.87
N ALA A 568 26.96 29.05 28.80
CA ALA A 568 26.66 28.34 27.56
C ALA A 568 25.87 29.21 26.55
N TYR A 569 24.96 30.05 27.04
CA TYR A 569 24.20 30.97 26.19
C TYR A 569 25.09 32.03 25.54
N GLU A 570 25.93 32.67 26.32
CA GLU A 570 26.85 33.73 25.79
C GLU A 570 27.78 33.14 24.75
N HIS A 571 28.31 31.95 24.98
CA HIS A 571 29.15 31.26 24.00
C HIS A 571 28.41 30.99 22.69
N LEU A 572 27.18 30.50 22.74
CA LEU A 572 26.31 30.29 21.54
C LEU A 572 26.02 31.61 20.82
N TYR A 573 25.72 32.67 21.61
CA TYR A 573 25.44 34.01 21.09
C TYR A 573 26.65 34.63 20.39
N SER A 574 27.84 34.48 20.95
CA SER A 574 29.07 34.99 20.35
C SER A 574 29.43 34.30 19.02
N ILE A 575 29.24 33.00 18.94
CA ILE A 575 29.45 32.23 17.69
C ILE A 575 28.50 32.67 16.56
N GLN A 576 27.25 33.02 16.86
CA GLN A 576 26.28 33.46 15.86
C GLN A 576 26.42 34.94 15.44
N ASN A 577 27.13 35.74 16.20
CA ASN A 577 27.41 37.17 15.86
C ASN A 577 28.72 37.36 15.08
N LEU A 578 29.48 36.27 14.85
CA LEU A 578 30.66 36.25 14.00
C LEU A 578 30.29 35.85 12.56
#